data_85433933c97c951661143587cb8d30fa
#
_entry.id   85433933c97c951661143587cb8d30fa
#
_cell.length_a   1.000
_cell.length_b   1.000
_cell.length_c   1.000
_cell.angle_alpha   90.00
_cell.angle_beta   90.00
_cell.angle_gamma   90.00
#
_symmetry.space_group_name_H-M   'P 1'
#
loop_
_entity.id
_entity.type
_entity.pdbx_description
1 polymer ?
#
loop_
_entity_poly.entity_id
_entity_poly.type
_entity_poly.pdbx_seq_one_letter_code
_entity_poly.pdbx_strand_id
1 'polypeptide(L)'
;MPVRYVRKTVGLLGGSFNPAHDGHRYISLQALKLLGVDEVWWLVSPLNPLKEAKDMASYDRRVAVAEQVANHPRIKVSRIEREIGTRYTADTLEKLKTLFPDTAFVWLMGADNLTQFHRWYKWRSIMRAVPIAVFARKNYALRALHGKAARLYRLYRQDPQNARDLAFTKPPAWVFLPIRKHPASSTEIRNKGLFKTGE
;
A
#
# COMPACT_ATOMS: atom_id res chain seq x y z
N MET A 1 7.28 27.43 -14.70
CA MET A 1 6.29 26.36 -14.41
C MET A 1 5.46 26.83 -13.23
N PRO A 2 4.12 26.73 -13.26
CA PRO A 2 3.30 27.10 -12.12
C PRO A 2 3.66 26.23 -10.92
N VAL A 3 3.83 26.84 -9.75
CA VAL A 3 4.04 26.13 -8.47
C VAL A 3 2.76 25.35 -8.20
N ARG A 4 2.81 24.02 -8.29
CA ARG A 4 1.68 23.17 -7.91
C ARG A 4 1.57 23.16 -6.39
N TYR A 5 0.53 23.74 -5.87
CA TYR A 5 0.20 23.64 -4.46
C TYR A 5 -0.39 22.27 -4.18
N VAL A 6 0.32 21.44 -3.44
CA VAL A 6 -0.23 20.19 -2.91
C VAL A 6 -1.28 20.55 -1.85
N ARG A 7 -2.55 20.21 -2.13
CA ARG A 7 -3.67 20.47 -1.21
C ARG A 7 -3.93 19.31 -0.26
N LYS A 8 -3.47 18.12 -0.60
CA LYS A 8 -3.73 16.90 0.15
C LYS A 8 -2.61 15.89 0.00
N THR A 9 -2.32 15.16 1.08
CA THR A 9 -1.38 14.04 1.09
C THR A 9 -2.11 12.74 1.40
N VAL A 10 -1.90 11.70 0.58
CA VAL A 10 -2.61 10.43 0.72
C VAL A 10 -1.65 9.25 0.68
N GLY A 11 -1.72 8.41 1.71
CA GLY A 11 -1.09 7.11 1.70
C GLY A 11 -1.96 6.08 0.96
N LEU A 12 -1.42 5.41 -0.05
CA LEU A 12 -2.12 4.38 -0.82
C LEU A 12 -1.71 2.99 -0.33
N LEU A 13 -2.64 2.23 0.24
CA LEU A 13 -2.43 0.84 0.65
C LEU A 13 -3.22 -0.08 -0.29
N GLY A 14 -2.53 -0.66 -1.26
CA GLY A 14 -3.13 -1.62 -2.20
C GLY A 14 -3.09 -3.05 -1.68
N GLY A 15 -4.14 -3.80 -1.96
CA GLY A 15 -4.20 -5.21 -1.59
C GLY A 15 -5.47 -5.91 -2.02
N SER A 16 -5.46 -7.25 -1.95
CA SER A 16 -6.67 -8.05 -2.18
C SER A 16 -7.67 -7.94 -1.02
N PHE A 17 -7.22 -7.61 0.19
CA PHE A 17 -8.03 -7.57 1.41
C PHE A 17 -8.92 -8.82 1.58
N ASN A 18 -8.31 -10.00 1.50
CA ASN A 18 -8.99 -11.29 1.50
C ASN A 18 -8.65 -12.16 2.72
N PRO A 19 -9.19 -11.84 3.93
CA PRO A 19 -9.89 -10.61 4.28
C PRO A 19 -8.97 -9.44 4.66
N ALA A 20 -9.56 -8.26 4.81
CA ALA A 20 -8.96 -7.18 5.58
C ALA A 20 -8.82 -7.61 7.06
N HIS A 21 -7.84 -7.04 7.76
CA HIS A 21 -7.59 -7.37 9.18
C HIS A 21 -6.86 -6.21 9.90
N ASP A 22 -6.79 -6.27 11.21
CA ASP A 22 -6.18 -5.23 12.06
C ASP A 22 -4.74 -4.87 11.67
N GLY A 23 -3.99 -5.78 11.05
CA GLY A 23 -2.66 -5.47 10.53
C GLY A 23 -2.66 -4.42 9.42
N HIS A 24 -3.71 -4.38 8.57
CA HIS A 24 -3.87 -3.32 7.57
C HIS A 24 -4.22 -1.99 8.24
N ARG A 25 -5.16 -2.01 9.20
CA ARG A 25 -5.52 -0.85 10.00
C ARG A 25 -4.33 -0.31 10.77
N TYR A 26 -3.55 -1.17 11.39
CA TYR A 26 -2.34 -0.81 12.13
C TYR A 26 -1.30 -0.09 11.25
N ILE A 27 -0.99 -0.64 10.06
CA ILE A 27 -0.08 0.02 9.10
C ILE A 27 -0.62 1.39 8.70
N SER A 28 -1.93 1.51 8.48
CA SER A 28 -2.57 2.77 8.11
C SER A 28 -2.46 3.81 9.23
N LEU A 29 -2.70 3.42 10.47
CA LEU A 29 -2.53 4.30 11.64
C LEU A 29 -1.06 4.73 11.81
N GLN A 30 -0.11 3.80 11.57
CA GLN A 30 1.32 4.16 11.59
C GLN A 30 1.66 5.12 10.44
N ALA A 31 1.09 4.97 9.25
CA ALA A 31 1.29 5.92 8.16
C ALA A 31 0.76 7.31 8.51
N LEU A 32 -0.45 7.42 9.06
CA LEU A 32 -1.01 8.69 9.53
C LEU A 32 -0.12 9.37 10.57
N LYS A 33 0.48 8.59 11.48
CA LYS A 33 1.34 9.09 12.56
C LYS A 33 2.74 9.47 12.09
N LEU A 34 3.40 8.59 11.35
CA LEU A 34 4.83 8.70 11.02
C LEU A 34 5.10 9.54 9.76
N LEU A 35 4.24 9.41 8.75
CA LEU A 35 4.35 10.17 7.51
C LEU A 35 3.58 11.51 7.57
N GLY A 36 2.63 11.65 8.51
CA GLY A 36 1.79 12.84 8.61
C GLY A 36 0.82 13.03 7.44
N VAL A 37 0.54 11.97 6.66
CA VAL A 37 -0.44 12.05 5.56
C VAL A 37 -1.84 12.35 6.07
N ASP A 38 -2.63 13.09 5.29
CA ASP A 38 -3.98 13.51 5.67
C ASP A 38 -4.95 12.33 5.74
N GLU A 39 -4.84 11.41 4.78
CA GLU A 39 -5.66 10.21 4.70
C GLU A 39 -4.84 8.99 4.25
N VAL A 40 -5.39 7.81 4.51
CA VAL A 40 -4.95 6.56 3.89
C VAL A 40 -6.09 5.95 3.09
N TRP A 41 -5.86 5.65 1.82
CA TRP A 41 -6.83 4.98 0.97
C TRP A 41 -6.47 3.50 0.83
N TRP A 42 -7.40 2.63 1.16
CA TRP A 42 -7.29 1.21 0.90
C TRP A 42 -7.81 0.91 -0.50
N LEU A 43 -6.92 0.61 -1.42
CA LEU A 43 -7.26 0.25 -2.79
C LEU A 43 -7.56 -1.26 -2.83
N VAL A 44 -8.85 -1.62 -2.81
CA VAL A 44 -9.27 -3.01 -2.88
C VAL A 44 -9.16 -3.48 -4.33
N SER A 45 -8.17 -4.36 -4.59
CA SER A 45 -7.94 -4.87 -5.95
C SER A 45 -9.11 -5.74 -6.43
N PRO A 46 -9.69 -5.45 -7.61
CA PRO A 46 -10.76 -6.27 -8.19
C PRO A 46 -10.29 -7.71 -8.43
N LEU A 47 -9.11 -7.86 -9.02
CA LEU A 47 -8.43 -9.14 -9.26
C LEU A 47 -6.94 -8.96 -8.96
N ASN A 48 -6.38 -9.79 -8.08
CA ASN A 48 -4.93 -9.82 -7.89
C ASN A 48 -4.31 -10.74 -8.96
N PRO A 49 -3.48 -10.21 -9.89
CA PRO A 49 -2.89 -11.00 -10.97
C PRO A 49 -2.00 -12.16 -10.49
N LEU A 50 -1.58 -12.13 -9.23
CA LEU A 50 -0.72 -13.14 -8.60
C LEU A 50 -1.50 -14.19 -7.80
N LYS A 51 -2.86 -14.14 -7.81
CA LYS A 51 -3.71 -15.08 -7.06
C LYS A 51 -4.74 -15.73 -7.97
N GLU A 52 -5.02 -17.01 -7.73
CA GLU A 52 -6.12 -17.71 -8.39
C GLU A 52 -7.47 -17.19 -7.88
N ALA A 53 -8.44 -17.01 -8.78
CA ALA A 53 -9.76 -16.45 -8.44
C ALA A 53 -10.53 -17.35 -7.45
N LYS A 54 -10.32 -18.68 -7.50
CA LYS A 54 -10.97 -19.66 -6.62
C LYS A 54 -10.67 -19.47 -5.13
N ASP A 55 -9.54 -18.82 -4.80
CA ASP A 55 -9.11 -18.61 -3.43
C ASP A 55 -9.52 -17.23 -2.88
N MET A 56 -10.37 -16.50 -3.62
CA MET A 56 -10.79 -15.16 -3.25
C MET A 56 -12.29 -15.08 -2.99
N ALA A 57 -12.67 -14.43 -1.90
CA ALA A 57 -14.05 -14.02 -1.70
C ALA A 57 -14.48 -12.98 -2.75
N SER A 58 -15.79 -12.84 -2.96
CA SER A 58 -16.33 -11.85 -3.88
C SER A 58 -15.79 -10.44 -3.59
N TYR A 59 -15.69 -9.62 -4.63
CA TYR A 59 -15.16 -8.26 -4.50
C TYR A 59 -15.93 -7.45 -3.45
N ASP A 60 -17.26 -7.50 -3.51
CA ASP A 60 -18.11 -6.70 -2.63
C ASP A 60 -18.02 -7.17 -1.17
N ARG A 61 -17.88 -8.47 -0.92
CA ARG A 61 -17.61 -9.02 0.42
C ARG A 61 -16.27 -8.54 0.98
N ARG A 62 -15.22 -8.51 0.14
CA ARG A 62 -13.90 -8.02 0.55
C ARG A 62 -13.92 -6.53 0.89
N VAL A 63 -14.67 -5.74 0.13
CA VAL A 63 -14.88 -4.31 0.39
C VAL A 63 -15.65 -4.11 1.69
N ALA A 64 -16.78 -4.81 1.90
CA ALA A 64 -17.59 -4.69 3.11
C ALA A 64 -16.78 -5.00 4.37
N VAL A 65 -15.98 -6.08 4.36
CA VAL A 65 -15.09 -6.41 5.47
C VAL A 65 -13.98 -5.36 5.64
N ALA A 66 -13.45 -4.83 4.54
CA ALA A 66 -12.45 -3.76 4.62
C ALA A 66 -13.02 -2.49 5.26
N GLU A 67 -14.25 -2.10 4.93
CA GLU A 67 -14.94 -0.95 5.53
C GLU A 67 -15.15 -1.13 7.04
N GLN A 68 -15.56 -2.32 7.48
CA GLN A 68 -15.70 -2.65 8.90
C GLN A 68 -14.37 -2.56 9.67
N VAL A 69 -13.29 -3.08 9.09
CA VAL A 69 -11.97 -3.10 9.73
C VAL A 69 -11.31 -1.71 9.71
N ALA A 70 -11.51 -0.95 8.64
CA ALA A 70 -10.91 0.38 8.48
C ALA A 70 -11.31 1.33 9.61
N ASN A 71 -12.57 1.36 10.01
CA ASN A 71 -13.19 2.07 11.14
C ASN A 71 -12.36 3.25 11.71
N HIS A 72 -12.07 4.24 10.87
CA HIS A 72 -11.31 5.43 11.24
C HIS A 72 -11.60 6.55 10.22
N PRO A 73 -11.86 7.82 10.67
CA PRO A 73 -12.29 8.90 9.79
C PRO A 73 -11.30 9.24 8.66
N ARG A 74 -10.01 8.98 8.87
CA ARG A 74 -8.96 9.23 7.87
C ARG A 74 -8.49 7.98 7.11
N ILE A 75 -9.15 6.83 7.28
CA ILE A 75 -8.90 5.63 6.48
C ILE A 75 -10.11 5.41 5.59
N LYS A 76 -9.92 5.45 4.28
CA LYS A 76 -10.98 5.34 3.27
C LYS A 76 -10.82 4.06 2.47
N VAL A 77 -11.84 3.24 2.42
CA VAL A 77 -11.88 2.08 1.50
C VAL A 77 -12.32 2.58 0.14
N SER A 78 -11.53 2.31 -0.88
CA SER A 78 -11.74 2.84 -2.23
C SER A 78 -11.95 1.71 -3.24
N ARG A 79 -12.95 1.86 -4.09
CA ARG A 79 -13.25 1.00 -5.23
C ARG A 79 -12.63 1.53 -6.54
N ILE A 80 -11.77 2.55 -6.44
CA ILE A 80 -11.27 3.30 -7.59
C ILE A 80 -10.60 2.43 -8.65
N GLU A 81 -9.86 1.38 -8.27
CA GLU A 81 -9.25 0.47 -9.26
C GLU A 81 -10.30 -0.20 -10.15
N ARG A 82 -11.48 -0.52 -9.61
CA ARG A 82 -12.61 -1.06 -10.38
C ARG A 82 -13.22 0.02 -11.27
N GLU A 83 -13.41 1.23 -10.73
CA GLU A 83 -14.04 2.36 -11.43
C GLU A 83 -13.20 2.84 -12.62
N ILE A 84 -11.88 2.94 -12.44
CA ILE A 84 -10.97 3.36 -13.51
C ILE A 84 -10.47 2.20 -14.38
N GLY A 85 -10.91 0.97 -14.10
CA GLY A 85 -10.57 -0.20 -14.90
C GLY A 85 -9.09 -0.57 -14.88
N THR A 86 -8.41 -0.42 -13.72
CA THR A 86 -6.99 -0.78 -13.59
C THR A 86 -6.82 -2.10 -12.83
N ARG A 87 -5.77 -2.83 -13.21
CA ARG A 87 -5.41 -4.13 -12.65
C ARG A 87 -4.04 -4.13 -11.98
N TYR A 88 -3.17 -3.25 -12.42
CA TYR A 88 -1.79 -3.17 -11.97
C TYR A 88 -1.52 -1.84 -11.28
N THR A 89 -0.78 -1.89 -10.19
CA THR A 89 -0.41 -0.70 -9.39
C THR A 89 0.20 0.42 -10.24
N ALA A 90 1.04 0.07 -11.23
CA ALA A 90 1.67 1.07 -12.10
C ALA A 90 0.63 1.90 -12.87
N ASP A 91 -0.35 1.22 -13.45
CA ASP A 91 -1.39 1.87 -14.25
C ASP A 91 -2.38 2.62 -13.35
N THR A 92 -2.66 2.08 -12.16
CA THR A 92 -3.48 2.76 -11.13
C THR A 92 -2.84 4.09 -10.72
N LEU A 93 -1.53 4.10 -10.41
CA LEU A 93 -0.83 5.32 -10.00
C LEU A 93 -0.79 6.38 -11.10
N GLU A 94 -0.61 5.97 -12.35
CA GLU A 94 -0.63 6.88 -13.51
C GLU A 94 -1.99 7.60 -13.61
N LYS A 95 -3.09 6.84 -13.55
CA LYS A 95 -4.45 7.39 -13.59
C LYS A 95 -4.77 8.26 -12.37
N LEU A 96 -4.40 7.82 -11.16
CA LEU A 96 -4.63 8.61 -9.95
C LEU A 96 -3.94 9.97 -9.98
N LYS A 97 -2.72 10.05 -10.48
CA LYS A 97 -2.00 11.34 -10.63
C LYS A 97 -2.67 12.28 -11.63
N THR A 98 -3.34 11.74 -12.64
CA THR A 98 -4.12 12.52 -13.60
C THR A 98 -5.45 12.99 -13.01
N LEU A 99 -6.14 12.10 -12.28
CA LEU A 99 -7.44 12.40 -11.68
C LEU A 99 -7.34 13.35 -10.47
N PHE A 100 -6.23 13.26 -9.71
CA PHE A 100 -6.00 14.04 -8.50
C PHE A 100 -4.68 14.82 -8.59
N PRO A 101 -4.57 15.81 -9.46
CA PRO A 101 -3.32 16.51 -9.76
C PRO A 101 -2.75 17.28 -8.56
N ASP A 102 -3.60 17.71 -7.62
CA ASP A 102 -3.23 18.47 -6.43
C ASP A 102 -3.01 17.57 -5.19
N THR A 103 -2.95 16.24 -5.38
CA THR A 103 -2.73 15.27 -4.29
C THR A 103 -1.33 14.67 -4.39
N ALA A 104 -0.59 14.72 -3.29
CA ALA A 104 0.66 13.98 -3.16
C ALA A 104 0.38 12.57 -2.63
N PHE A 105 0.74 11.57 -3.41
CA PHE A 105 0.56 10.17 -3.06
C PHE A 105 1.84 9.55 -2.52
N VAL A 106 1.72 8.71 -1.49
CA VAL A 106 2.77 7.81 -0.98
C VAL A 106 2.26 6.38 -1.06
N TRP A 107 3.00 5.49 -1.75
CA TRP A 107 2.66 4.07 -1.76
C TRP A 107 3.08 3.40 -0.47
N LEU A 108 2.16 2.71 0.22
CA LEU A 108 2.39 2.02 1.48
C LEU A 108 2.49 0.52 1.23
N MET A 109 3.50 -0.14 1.78
CA MET A 109 3.63 -1.59 1.71
C MET A 109 4.30 -2.20 2.94
N GLY A 110 4.02 -3.47 3.21
CA GLY A 110 4.78 -4.26 4.17
C GLY A 110 6.14 -4.70 3.61
N ALA A 111 7.09 -5.00 4.48
CA ALA A 111 8.41 -5.49 4.08
C ALA A 111 8.37 -6.81 3.29
N ASP A 112 7.35 -7.64 3.50
CA ASP A 112 7.08 -8.85 2.70
C ASP A 112 6.86 -8.52 1.22
N ASN A 113 6.12 -7.46 0.92
CA ASN A 113 5.92 -6.99 -0.45
C ASN A 113 7.21 -6.45 -1.08
N LEU A 114 8.06 -5.75 -0.33
CA LEU A 114 9.34 -5.25 -0.85
C LEU A 114 10.25 -6.39 -1.33
N THR A 115 10.23 -7.56 -0.67
CA THR A 115 11.04 -8.72 -1.08
C THR A 115 10.72 -9.19 -2.51
N GLN A 116 9.46 -9.10 -2.92
CA GLN A 116 8.96 -9.54 -4.23
C GLN A 116 8.58 -8.38 -5.15
N PHE A 117 8.77 -7.14 -4.74
CA PHE A 117 8.36 -5.94 -5.47
C PHE A 117 8.92 -5.88 -6.89
N HIS A 118 10.14 -6.39 -7.09
CA HIS A 118 10.78 -6.46 -8.41
C HIS A 118 10.05 -7.38 -9.41
N ARG A 119 9.07 -8.18 -8.97
CA ARG A 119 8.20 -9.01 -9.82
C ARG A 119 6.91 -8.30 -10.23
N TRP A 120 6.61 -7.14 -9.66
CA TRP A 120 5.40 -6.41 -10.01
C TRP A 120 5.52 -5.81 -11.40
N TYR A 121 4.40 -5.79 -12.11
CA TYR A 121 4.32 -5.19 -13.43
C TYR A 121 4.81 -3.74 -13.40
N LYS A 122 5.75 -3.41 -14.29
CA LYS A 122 6.38 -2.08 -14.36
C LYS A 122 6.85 -1.53 -12.99
N TRP A 123 7.39 -2.35 -12.12
CA TRP A 123 7.78 -1.96 -10.75
C TRP A 123 8.74 -0.76 -10.69
N ARG A 124 9.60 -0.57 -11.69
CA ARG A 124 10.48 0.61 -11.77
C ARG A 124 9.67 1.89 -12.04
N SER A 125 8.59 1.81 -12.78
CA SER A 125 7.68 2.94 -13.01
C SER A 125 6.96 3.32 -11.71
N ILE A 126 6.58 2.35 -10.88
CA ILE A 126 6.02 2.61 -9.54
C ILE A 126 7.02 3.40 -8.68
N MET A 127 8.30 2.97 -8.62
CA MET A 127 9.35 3.68 -7.87
C MET A 127 9.55 5.13 -8.32
N ARG A 128 9.31 5.41 -9.61
CA ARG A 128 9.46 6.75 -10.21
C ARG A 128 8.18 7.58 -10.17
N ALA A 129 7.04 6.95 -9.94
CA ALA A 129 5.75 7.62 -9.94
C ALA A 129 5.45 8.33 -8.63
N VAL A 130 5.72 7.66 -7.50
CA VAL A 130 5.42 8.13 -6.15
C VAL A 130 6.48 7.66 -5.15
N PRO A 131 6.69 8.38 -4.04
CA PRO A 131 7.50 7.88 -2.93
C PRO A 131 6.88 6.63 -2.31
N ILE A 132 7.71 5.79 -1.68
CA ILE A 132 7.27 4.52 -1.09
C ILE A 132 7.64 4.46 0.39
N ALA A 133 6.65 4.14 1.25
CA ALA A 133 6.88 3.82 2.65
C ALA A 133 6.74 2.31 2.90
N VAL A 134 7.80 1.71 3.42
CA VAL A 134 7.87 0.28 3.71
C VAL A 134 7.82 0.08 5.22
N PHE A 135 6.82 -0.65 5.69
CA PHE A 135 6.64 -0.94 7.11
C PHE A 135 7.23 -2.31 7.47
N ALA A 136 8.02 -2.36 8.54
CA ALA A 136 8.61 -3.61 9.01
C ALA A 136 7.50 -4.64 9.36
N ARG A 137 7.68 -5.88 8.88
CA ARG A 137 6.84 -7.02 9.25
C ARG A 137 7.69 -8.14 9.83
N LYS A 138 7.04 -9.02 10.61
CA LYS A 138 7.68 -10.18 11.25
C LYS A 138 8.57 -10.93 10.24
N ASN A 139 9.84 -11.14 10.59
CA ASN A 139 10.81 -11.95 9.84
C ASN A 139 11.22 -11.46 8.43
N TYR A 140 10.75 -10.31 7.96
CA TYR A 140 11.02 -9.84 6.59
C TYR A 140 11.99 -8.66 6.52
N ALA A 141 12.31 -7.98 7.63
CA ALA A 141 13.07 -6.72 7.59
C ALA A 141 14.43 -6.85 6.89
N LEU A 142 15.27 -7.79 7.33
CA LEU A 142 16.60 -8.01 6.72
C LEU A 142 16.48 -8.48 5.26
N ARG A 143 15.64 -9.49 5.00
CA ARG A 143 15.38 -9.98 3.63
C ARG A 143 14.91 -8.88 2.69
N ALA A 144 14.02 -8.00 3.15
CA ALA A 144 13.48 -6.90 2.37
C ALA A 144 14.59 -5.89 1.99
N LEU A 145 15.44 -5.52 2.95
CA LEU A 145 16.53 -4.57 2.72
C LEU A 145 17.64 -5.13 1.82
N HIS A 146 17.83 -6.45 1.78
CA HIS A 146 18.77 -7.13 0.87
C HIS A 146 18.09 -7.53 -0.46
N GLY A 147 16.80 -7.28 -0.64
CA GLY A 147 16.06 -7.58 -1.85
C GLY A 147 16.52 -6.75 -3.07
N LYS A 148 16.26 -7.25 -4.28
CA LYS A 148 16.66 -6.61 -5.55
C LYS A 148 16.22 -5.16 -5.66
N ALA A 149 14.98 -4.84 -5.27
CA ALA A 149 14.46 -3.48 -5.35
C ALA A 149 15.19 -2.53 -4.37
N ALA A 150 15.35 -2.94 -3.11
CA ALA A 150 16.02 -2.14 -2.08
C ALA A 150 17.49 -1.89 -2.44
N ARG A 151 18.18 -2.89 -2.97
CA ARG A 151 19.61 -2.76 -3.41
C ARG A 151 19.76 -1.80 -4.59
N LEU A 152 18.88 -1.91 -5.59
CA LEU A 152 18.94 -1.05 -6.78
C LEU A 152 18.64 0.41 -6.46
N TYR A 153 17.72 0.66 -5.53
CA TYR A 153 17.31 2.00 -5.13
C TYR A 153 17.87 2.44 -3.77
N ARG A 154 19.01 1.85 -3.33
CA ARG A 154 19.60 2.15 -2.01
C ARG A 154 19.92 3.63 -1.78
N LEU A 155 20.37 4.33 -2.82
CA LEU A 155 20.74 5.75 -2.77
C LEU A 155 19.53 6.68 -2.61
N TYR A 156 18.32 6.19 -2.89
CA TYR A 156 17.07 6.93 -2.75
C TYR A 156 16.34 6.62 -1.43
N ARG A 157 16.99 5.85 -0.56
CA ARG A 157 16.43 5.54 0.76
C ARG A 157 16.60 6.75 1.67
N GLN A 158 15.49 7.23 2.22
CA GLN A 158 15.44 8.33 3.17
C GLN A 158 15.64 7.83 4.60
N ASP A 159 16.14 8.71 5.47
CA ASP A 159 16.20 8.45 6.91
C ASP A 159 14.76 8.40 7.48
N PRO A 160 14.43 7.41 8.35
CA PRO A 160 13.14 7.36 9.02
C PRO A 160 12.78 8.62 9.82
N GLN A 161 13.75 9.39 10.29
CA GLN A 161 13.52 10.66 10.99
C GLN A 161 12.87 11.71 10.07
N ASN A 162 13.13 11.65 8.76
CA ASN A 162 12.58 12.55 7.75
C ASN A 162 11.32 11.99 7.07
N ALA A 163 10.68 10.98 7.68
CA ALA A 163 9.54 10.29 7.06
C ALA A 163 8.35 11.23 6.79
N ARG A 164 8.19 12.32 7.55
CA ARG A 164 7.14 13.32 7.33
C ARG A 164 7.29 14.09 6.01
N ASP A 165 8.50 14.24 5.52
CA ASP A 165 8.78 14.94 4.27
C ASP A 165 8.64 14.04 3.05
N LEU A 166 8.41 12.74 3.26
CA LEU A 166 8.37 11.75 2.18
C LEU A 166 7.34 12.09 1.10
N ALA A 167 6.14 12.53 1.49
CA ALA A 167 5.07 12.87 0.55
C ALA A 167 5.47 13.99 -0.42
N PHE A 168 6.38 14.86 -0.02
CA PHE A 168 6.87 16.00 -0.80
C PHE A 168 8.22 15.73 -1.47
N THR A 169 8.83 14.58 -1.20
CA THR A 169 10.10 14.20 -1.81
C THR A 169 9.89 13.72 -3.24
N LYS A 170 10.70 14.24 -4.18
CA LYS A 170 10.63 13.83 -5.59
C LYS A 170 11.01 12.36 -5.76
N PRO A 171 10.16 11.54 -6.39
CA PRO A 171 10.51 10.15 -6.68
C PRO A 171 11.68 10.04 -7.70
N PRO A 172 12.50 8.97 -7.64
CA PRO A 172 12.38 7.87 -6.70
C PRO A 172 12.82 8.25 -5.28
N ALA A 173 12.02 7.92 -4.28
CA ALA A 173 12.33 8.08 -2.87
C ALA A 173 11.62 6.97 -2.09
N TRP A 174 12.22 6.47 -1.03
CA TRP A 174 11.58 5.48 -0.18
C TRP A 174 12.14 5.49 1.23
N VAL A 175 11.31 5.07 2.19
CA VAL A 175 11.70 4.96 3.60
C VAL A 175 11.37 3.56 4.12
N PHE A 176 12.19 3.05 5.03
CA PHE A 176 11.92 1.82 5.77
C PHE A 176 11.63 2.16 7.23
N LEU A 177 10.40 1.93 7.66
CA LEU A 177 9.89 2.31 8.96
C LEU A 177 9.87 1.11 9.90
N PRO A 178 10.70 1.09 10.95
CA PRO A 178 10.63 0.07 11.99
C PRO A 178 9.40 0.33 12.86
N ILE A 179 8.40 -0.55 12.75
CA ILE A 179 7.20 -0.50 13.59
C ILE A 179 7.09 -1.78 14.43
N ARG A 180 6.32 -1.72 15.53
CA ARG A 180 6.01 -2.93 16.29
C ARG A 180 5.31 -3.95 15.41
N LYS A 181 5.65 -5.22 15.59
CA LYS A 181 5.09 -6.31 14.78
C LYS A 181 3.62 -6.52 15.16
N HIS A 182 2.75 -6.59 14.14
CA HIS A 182 1.35 -6.97 14.32
C HIS A 182 1.15 -8.42 13.90
N PRO A 183 0.48 -9.27 14.71
CA PRO A 183 0.37 -10.71 14.45
C PRO A 183 -0.59 -11.05 13.31
N ALA A 184 -1.58 -10.20 13.01
CA ALA A 184 -2.64 -10.51 12.06
C ALA A 184 -2.14 -10.76 10.63
N SER A 185 -2.67 -11.80 10.00
CA SER A 185 -2.38 -12.21 8.63
C SER A 185 -3.63 -12.75 7.96
N SER A 186 -3.94 -12.29 6.73
CA SER A 186 -5.07 -12.82 5.94
C SER A 186 -4.97 -14.33 5.73
N THR A 187 -3.77 -14.87 5.54
CA THR A 187 -3.54 -16.31 5.37
C THR A 187 -3.88 -17.08 6.65
N GLU A 188 -3.45 -16.61 7.81
CA GLU A 188 -3.79 -17.25 9.08
C GLU A 188 -5.29 -17.22 9.35
N ILE A 189 -5.96 -16.11 9.05
CA ILE A 189 -7.42 -15.98 9.20
C ILE A 189 -8.16 -17.00 8.34
N ARG A 190 -7.77 -17.15 7.06
CA ARG A 190 -8.36 -18.17 6.17
C ARG A 190 -8.06 -19.57 6.64
N ASN A 191 -6.82 -19.88 7.01
CA ASN A 191 -6.42 -21.22 7.51
C ASN A 191 -7.16 -21.63 8.77
N LYS A 192 -7.58 -20.68 9.60
CA LYS A 192 -8.43 -20.92 10.78
C LYS A 192 -9.92 -21.02 10.45
N GLY A 193 -10.31 -20.95 9.19
CA GLY A 193 -11.72 -21.02 8.76
C GLY A 193 -12.55 -19.79 9.17
N LEU A 194 -11.92 -18.72 9.67
CA LEU A 194 -12.60 -17.51 10.12
C LEU A 194 -13.07 -16.60 8.96
N PHE A 195 -12.69 -16.95 7.74
CA PHE A 195 -13.14 -16.26 6.53
C PHE A 195 -13.20 -17.26 5.37
N LYS A 196 -14.42 -17.58 4.94
CA LYS A 196 -14.67 -18.47 3.80
C LYS A 196 -14.54 -17.71 2.48
N THR A 197 -13.93 -18.31 1.47
CA THR A 197 -13.65 -17.70 0.16
C THR A 197 -14.63 -18.16 -0.94
N GLY A 198 -15.53 -19.07 -0.67
CA GLY A 198 -16.38 -19.74 -1.66
C GLY A 198 -17.86 -19.32 -1.66
N GLU A 199 -18.20 -18.12 -1.20
CA GLU A 199 -19.57 -17.56 -1.28
C GLU A 199 -19.52 -16.15 -1.83
#